data_b710162b2ab40faf2526429fdd9afbad
#
_entry.id   b710162b2ab40faf2526429fdd9afbad
#
_cell.length_a   1.000
_cell.length_b   1.000
_cell.length_c   1.000
_cell.angle_alpha   90.00
_cell.angle_beta   90.00
_cell.angle_gamma   90.00
#
_symmetry.space_group_name_H-M   'P 1'
#
loop_
_entity.id
_entity.type
_entity.pdbx_description
1 polymer ?
#
loop_
_entity_poly.entity_id
_entity_poly.type
_entity_poly.pdbx_seq_one_letter_code
_entity_poly.pdbx_strand_id
1 'polypeptide(L)'
;MERALAAAEQALPQTASFRLCDYLLLPKAAEPLLTEYEQLVLRRGCGRTAARLFCAEGEIEHLTTQATLPDALMAQLKAAASTAPRLYQHTEPGLLPVLRWSAKEVTIQEGGVLHTVTANTPLSPEQTEVFRLLAGQGGTRQLWLEGERIGIRRCTVSVTLQKAQVLVRLDCQRAAHSPLPTQAQQQQLAAQCTALLQSCWQQGVDVLHLQAREALRSGSGASFDPTKNACPQWRTDVHFMLY
;
A
#
# COMPACT_ATOMS: atom_id res chain seq x y z
N MET A 1 -17.57 4.89 -17.38
CA MET A 1 -17.46 6.07 -16.47
C MET A 1 -17.98 7.34 -17.10
N GLU A 2 -17.58 7.76 -18.31
CA GLU A 2 -18.09 8.98 -18.97
C GLU A 2 -19.62 9.05 -19.10
N ARG A 3 -20.28 7.93 -19.48
CA ARG A 3 -21.75 7.84 -19.54
C ARG A 3 -22.43 8.04 -18.18
N ALA A 4 -21.86 7.47 -17.12
CA ALA A 4 -22.40 7.62 -15.76
C ALA A 4 -22.23 9.05 -15.26
N LEU A 5 -21.10 9.69 -15.56
CA LEU A 5 -20.87 11.09 -15.23
C LEU A 5 -21.82 12.02 -16.01
N ALA A 6 -21.98 11.79 -17.31
CA ALA A 6 -22.91 12.57 -18.13
C ALA A 6 -24.38 12.44 -17.65
N ALA A 7 -24.79 11.23 -17.24
CA ALA A 7 -26.12 11.03 -16.66
C ALA A 7 -26.29 11.75 -15.31
N ALA A 8 -25.24 11.72 -14.46
CA ALA A 8 -25.24 12.47 -13.21
C ALA A 8 -25.27 14.00 -13.44
N GLU A 9 -24.50 14.51 -14.41
CA GLU A 9 -24.50 15.94 -14.78
C GLU A 9 -25.85 16.41 -15.34
N GLN A 10 -26.55 15.52 -16.07
CA GLN A 10 -27.91 15.85 -16.54
C GLN A 10 -28.94 15.95 -15.41
N ALA A 11 -28.73 15.22 -14.32
CA ALA A 11 -29.59 15.24 -13.13
C ALA A 11 -29.25 16.39 -12.16
N LEU A 12 -28.10 17.03 -12.32
CA LEU A 12 -27.62 18.11 -11.45
C LEU A 12 -27.76 19.47 -12.18
N PRO A 13 -28.11 20.55 -11.46
CA PRO A 13 -28.21 21.91 -12.05
C PRO A 13 -26.85 22.51 -12.43
N GLN A 14 -25.73 21.82 -12.11
CA GLN A 14 -24.38 22.31 -12.33
C GLN A 14 -23.47 21.18 -12.81
N THR A 15 -22.42 21.51 -13.59
CA THR A 15 -21.39 20.58 -14.02
C THR A 15 -20.60 20.08 -12.81
N ALA A 16 -20.48 18.75 -12.67
CA ALA A 16 -19.71 18.15 -11.58
C ALA A 16 -18.21 18.47 -11.73
N SER A 17 -17.60 18.97 -10.66
CA SER A 17 -16.17 19.26 -10.60
C SER A 17 -15.53 18.47 -9.46
N PHE A 18 -14.53 17.66 -9.80
CA PHE A 18 -13.74 16.87 -8.84
C PHE A 18 -12.38 17.52 -8.50
N ARG A 19 -12.21 18.81 -8.82
CA ARG A 19 -10.95 19.55 -8.59
C ARG A 19 -10.52 19.59 -7.12
N LEU A 20 -11.47 19.46 -6.20
CA LEU A 20 -11.23 19.42 -4.76
C LEU A 20 -11.30 18.00 -4.19
N CYS A 21 -11.37 16.97 -5.06
CA CYS A 21 -11.38 15.58 -4.61
C CYS A 21 -9.96 15.14 -4.18
N ASP A 22 -9.72 15.10 -2.88
CA ASP A 22 -8.44 14.70 -2.32
C ASP A 22 -8.33 13.19 -2.08
N TYR A 23 -9.46 12.48 -2.06
CA TYR A 23 -9.58 11.07 -1.73
C TYR A 23 -10.46 10.33 -2.71
N LEU A 24 -10.03 9.14 -3.12
CA LEU A 24 -10.81 8.21 -3.93
C LEU A 24 -11.02 6.91 -3.14
N LEU A 25 -12.28 6.56 -2.98
CA LEU A 25 -12.70 5.33 -2.32
C LEU A 25 -13.03 4.30 -3.39
N LEU A 26 -12.26 3.21 -3.40
CA LEU A 26 -12.34 2.16 -4.42
C LEU A 26 -12.97 0.92 -3.81
N PRO A 27 -14.08 0.40 -4.33
CA PRO A 27 -14.53 -0.95 -3.99
C PRO A 27 -13.48 -1.98 -4.42
N LYS A 28 -13.44 -3.14 -3.78
CA LYS A 28 -12.43 -4.20 -4.01
C LYS A 28 -12.27 -4.64 -5.49
N ALA A 29 -13.28 -4.44 -6.30
CA ALA A 29 -13.29 -4.87 -7.71
C ALA A 29 -13.16 -3.70 -8.71
N ALA A 30 -12.58 -2.57 -8.30
CA ALA A 30 -12.59 -1.34 -9.11
C ALA A 30 -11.32 -1.06 -9.91
N GLU A 31 -10.36 -2.00 -9.97
CA GLU A 31 -9.09 -1.81 -10.67
C GLU A 31 -9.26 -1.33 -12.13
N PRO A 32 -10.17 -1.90 -12.94
CA PRO A 32 -10.35 -1.46 -14.32
C PRO A 32 -10.82 0.00 -14.42
N LEU A 33 -11.48 0.50 -13.37
CA LEU A 33 -12.03 1.86 -13.35
C LEU A 33 -10.99 2.93 -13.07
N LEU A 34 -9.85 2.59 -12.46
CA LEU A 34 -8.81 3.58 -12.13
C LEU A 34 -8.19 4.21 -13.38
N THR A 35 -7.83 3.40 -14.37
CA THR A 35 -7.29 3.90 -15.63
C THR A 35 -8.31 4.77 -16.38
N GLU A 36 -9.58 4.37 -16.41
CA GLU A 36 -10.64 5.19 -17.00
C GLU A 36 -10.83 6.51 -16.24
N TYR A 37 -10.78 6.47 -14.91
CA TYR A 37 -10.93 7.67 -14.09
C TYR A 37 -9.74 8.63 -14.28
N GLU A 38 -8.51 8.13 -14.28
CA GLU A 38 -7.34 8.97 -14.56
C GLU A 38 -7.41 9.62 -15.93
N GLN A 39 -7.77 8.88 -16.97
CA GLN A 39 -7.96 9.44 -18.32
C GLN A 39 -9.07 10.49 -18.36
N LEU A 40 -10.16 10.26 -17.62
CA LEU A 40 -11.25 11.24 -17.52
C LEU A 40 -10.77 12.53 -16.86
N VAL A 41 -10.05 12.42 -15.74
CA VAL A 41 -9.46 13.57 -15.01
C VAL A 41 -8.51 14.36 -15.90
N LEU A 42 -7.64 13.69 -16.66
CA LEU A 42 -6.67 14.31 -17.56
C LEU A 42 -7.36 14.99 -18.75
N ARG A 43 -8.35 14.34 -19.38
CA ARG A 43 -9.04 14.87 -20.55
C ARG A 43 -9.93 16.07 -20.23
N ARG A 44 -10.65 16.01 -19.10
CA ARG A 44 -11.62 17.08 -18.73
C ARG A 44 -11.01 18.16 -17.84
N GLY A 45 -9.81 17.93 -17.29
CA GLY A 45 -9.22 18.83 -16.30
C GLY A 45 -10.09 19.04 -15.06
N CYS A 46 -10.98 18.08 -14.76
CA CYS A 46 -12.01 18.21 -13.73
C CYS A 46 -11.67 17.56 -12.40
N GLY A 47 -10.46 17.00 -12.24
CA GLY A 47 -10.08 16.27 -11.04
C GLY A 47 -8.62 16.47 -10.65
N ARG A 48 -8.15 15.71 -9.65
CA ARG A 48 -6.78 15.76 -9.12
C ARG A 48 -6.12 14.39 -9.29
N THR A 49 -5.06 14.33 -10.09
CA THR A 49 -4.22 13.12 -10.20
C THR A 49 -3.46 12.82 -8.90
N ALA A 50 -3.33 13.80 -8.00
CA ALA A 50 -2.72 13.65 -6.68
C ALA A 50 -3.69 13.14 -5.61
N ALA A 51 -4.95 12.82 -5.95
CA ALA A 51 -5.92 12.25 -5.02
C ALA A 51 -5.38 10.93 -4.43
N ARG A 52 -5.66 10.71 -3.13
CA ARG A 52 -5.22 9.53 -2.40
C ARG A 52 -6.19 8.36 -2.58
N LEU A 53 -5.66 7.17 -2.76
CA LEU A 53 -6.43 5.96 -3.03
C LEU A 53 -6.64 5.16 -1.74
N PHE A 54 -7.87 4.73 -1.50
CA PHE A 54 -8.26 3.87 -0.40
C PHE A 54 -9.14 2.74 -0.92
N CYS A 55 -8.97 1.55 -0.36
CA CYS A 55 -9.94 0.49 -0.54
C CYS A 55 -11.14 0.73 0.39
N ALA A 56 -12.35 0.58 -0.14
CA ALA A 56 -13.59 0.92 0.54
C ALA A 56 -14.43 -0.35 0.82
N GLU A 57 -14.85 -0.51 2.08
CA GLU A 57 -15.74 -1.58 2.52
C GLU A 57 -16.90 -0.98 3.31
N GLY A 58 -18.07 -0.85 2.67
CA GLY A 58 -19.28 -0.32 3.29
C GLY A 58 -20.33 0.07 2.25
N GLU A 59 -21.54 0.23 2.70
CA GLU A 59 -22.66 0.66 1.85
C GLU A 59 -22.72 2.18 1.77
N ILE A 60 -22.77 2.72 0.56
CA ILE A 60 -22.80 4.18 0.31
C ILE A 60 -24.04 4.83 0.96
N GLU A 61 -25.13 4.10 1.03
CA GLU A 61 -26.39 4.53 1.64
C GLU A 61 -26.20 4.96 3.10
N HIS A 62 -25.33 4.30 3.85
CA HIS A 62 -25.01 4.70 5.22
C HIS A 62 -24.39 6.10 5.28
N LEU A 63 -23.55 6.46 4.30
CA LEU A 63 -22.89 7.79 4.25
C LEU A 63 -23.87 8.90 3.93
N THR A 64 -24.97 8.60 3.24
CA THR A 64 -25.98 9.58 2.86
C THR A 64 -27.10 9.74 3.89
N THR A 65 -27.33 8.70 4.71
CA THR A 65 -28.44 8.69 5.70
C THR A 65 -28.01 9.07 7.11
N GLN A 66 -26.70 9.00 7.41
CA GLN A 66 -26.18 9.27 8.76
C GLN A 66 -25.37 10.57 8.78
N ALA A 67 -25.88 11.62 9.40
CA ALA A 67 -25.30 12.96 9.38
C ALA A 67 -23.87 13.06 9.96
N THR A 68 -23.48 12.18 10.89
CA THR A 68 -22.15 12.19 11.55
C THR A 68 -21.10 11.35 10.84
N LEU A 69 -21.49 10.40 9.98
CA LEU A 69 -20.53 9.51 9.28
C LEU A 69 -19.59 10.23 8.32
N PRO A 70 -20.02 11.25 7.54
CA PRO A 70 -19.12 11.97 6.64
C PRO A 70 -17.95 12.63 7.38
N ASP A 71 -18.17 13.22 8.54
CA ASP A 71 -17.10 13.85 9.33
C ASP A 71 -16.14 12.82 9.91
N ALA A 72 -16.66 11.71 10.43
CA ALA A 72 -15.86 10.58 10.89
C ALA A 72 -15.03 9.98 9.75
N LEU A 73 -15.63 9.80 8.56
CA LEU A 73 -14.96 9.36 7.35
C LEU A 73 -13.79 10.28 6.99
N MET A 74 -14.04 11.59 6.94
CA MET A 74 -13.00 12.58 6.62
C MET A 74 -11.87 12.59 7.65
N ALA A 75 -12.16 12.39 8.93
CA ALA A 75 -11.14 12.29 9.98
C ALA A 75 -10.22 11.08 9.74
N GLN A 76 -10.78 9.91 9.44
CA GLN A 76 -10.03 8.69 9.15
C GLN A 76 -9.20 8.81 7.87
N LEU A 77 -9.76 9.37 6.80
CA LEU A 77 -9.05 9.62 5.54
C LEU A 77 -7.84 10.54 5.75
N LYS A 78 -7.99 11.63 6.49
CA LYS A 78 -6.89 12.55 6.82
C LYS A 78 -5.80 11.85 7.64
N ALA A 79 -6.17 11.05 8.63
CA ALA A 79 -5.22 10.33 9.48
C ALA A 79 -4.37 9.33 8.67
N ALA A 80 -4.96 8.63 7.71
CA ALA A 80 -4.28 7.62 6.90
C ALA A 80 -3.70 8.15 5.58
N ALA A 81 -3.91 9.42 5.23
CA ALA A 81 -3.51 9.99 3.94
C ALA A 81 -2.01 9.84 3.62
N SER A 82 -1.14 9.92 4.65
CA SER A 82 0.31 9.81 4.45
C SER A 82 0.76 8.43 3.95
N THR A 83 -0.02 7.38 4.23
CA THR A 83 0.28 5.99 3.84
C THR A 83 -0.41 5.56 2.55
N ALA A 84 -1.39 6.33 2.09
CA ALA A 84 -2.16 6.01 0.89
C ALA A 84 -1.42 6.45 -0.39
N PRO A 85 -1.32 5.60 -1.44
CA PRO A 85 -0.76 5.99 -2.72
C PRO A 85 -1.61 7.05 -3.41
N ARG A 86 -1.05 7.72 -4.39
CA ARG A 86 -1.76 8.72 -5.19
C ARG A 86 -2.29 8.12 -6.48
N LEU A 87 -3.31 8.75 -7.08
CA LEU A 87 -3.91 8.28 -8.32
C LEU A 87 -2.88 8.11 -9.46
N TYR A 88 -1.95 9.05 -9.63
CA TYR A 88 -0.93 8.93 -10.66
C TYR A 88 0.08 7.77 -10.44
N GLN A 89 0.03 7.13 -9.28
CA GLN A 89 0.82 5.94 -8.93
C GLN A 89 0.02 4.64 -9.06
N HIS A 90 -1.21 4.68 -9.56
CA HIS A 90 -2.09 3.50 -9.59
C HIS A 90 -1.58 2.37 -10.50
N THR A 91 -0.70 2.66 -11.46
CA THR A 91 -0.04 1.66 -12.28
C THR A 91 1.15 0.99 -11.59
N GLU A 92 1.62 1.57 -10.49
CA GLU A 92 2.66 0.98 -9.65
C GLU A 92 2.02 0.12 -8.56
N PRO A 93 2.62 -1.04 -8.23
CA PRO A 93 2.15 -1.83 -7.11
C PRO A 93 2.20 -1.01 -5.81
N GLY A 94 1.11 -0.98 -5.08
CA GLY A 94 1.01 -0.17 -3.88
C GLY A 94 0.08 -0.77 -2.82
N LEU A 95 0.27 -0.35 -1.58
CA LEU A 95 -0.58 -0.76 -0.47
C LEU A 95 -1.70 0.25 -0.28
N LEU A 96 -2.95 -0.16 -0.51
CA LEU A 96 -4.14 0.63 -0.21
C LEU A 96 -4.56 0.41 1.25
N PRO A 97 -4.69 1.48 2.06
CA PRO A 97 -5.37 1.39 3.33
C PRO A 97 -6.84 0.99 3.11
N VAL A 98 -7.36 0.11 3.96
CA VAL A 98 -8.76 -0.32 3.89
C VAL A 98 -9.58 0.50 4.87
N LEU A 99 -10.56 1.21 4.34
CA LEU A 99 -11.53 1.97 5.10
C LEU A 99 -12.83 1.17 5.15
N ARG A 100 -13.29 0.87 6.36
CA ARG A 100 -14.57 0.19 6.59
C ARG A 100 -15.52 1.10 7.34
N TRP A 101 -16.78 1.10 6.92
CA TRP A 101 -17.85 1.79 7.64
C TRP A 101 -19.11 0.95 7.73
N SER A 102 -19.85 1.23 8.79
CA SER A 102 -21.19 0.70 9.05
C SER A 102 -22.12 1.87 9.36
N ALA A 103 -23.37 1.61 9.69
CA ALA A 103 -24.30 2.65 10.13
C ALA A 103 -23.86 3.36 11.44
N LYS A 104 -22.87 2.85 12.17
CA LYS A 104 -22.47 3.38 13.50
C LYS A 104 -21.06 3.98 13.54
N GLU A 105 -20.14 3.48 12.72
CA GLU A 105 -18.73 3.83 12.85
C GLU A 105 -17.98 3.78 11.52
N VAL A 106 -16.86 4.47 11.48
CA VAL A 106 -15.88 4.44 10.37
C VAL A 106 -14.52 4.11 10.97
N THR A 107 -13.84 3.09 10.43
CA THR A 107 -12.54 2.62 10.90
C THR A 107 -11.57 2.37 9.75
N ILE A 108 -10.29 2.64 9.99
CA ILE A 108 -9.20 2.11 9.15
C ILE A 108 -8.85 0.72 9.68
N GLN A 109 -8.84 -0.25 8.78
CA GLN A 109 -8.45 -1.62 9.13
C GLN A 109 -6.94 -1.71 9.32
N GLU A 110 -6.49 -2.58 10.21
CA GLU A 110 -5.05 -2.83 10.44
C GLU A 110 -4.41 -3.50 9.21
N GLY A 111 -5.14 -4.38 8.54
CA GLY A 111 -4.75 -4.97 7.25
C GLY A 111 -4.93 -3.99 6.10
N GLY A 112 -4.20 -4.23 5.01
CA GLY A 112 -4.27 -3.45 3.78
C GLY A 112 -4.64 -4.31 2.57
N VAL A 113 -4.72 -3.69 1.42
CA VAL A 113 -4.86 -4.37 0.13
C VAL A 113 -3.65 -4.05 -0.73
N LEU A 114 -2.92 -5.08 -1.14
CA LEU A 114 -1.89 -4.94 -2.16
C LEU A 114 -2.58 -4.75 -3.51
N HIS A 115 -2.49 -3.54 -4.02
CA HIS A 115 -3.01 -3.15 -5.31
C HIS A 115 -1.98 -3.35 -6.40
N THR A 116 -2.39 -3.98 -7.49
CA THR A 116 -1.62 -4.10 -8.74
C THR A 116 -2.52 -3.70 -9.91
N VAL A 117 -1.95 -3.56 -11.10
CA VAL A 117 -2.74 -3.28 -12.33
C VAL A 117 -3.77 -4.37 -12.62
N THR A 118 -3.53 -5.60 -12.17
CA THR A 118 -4.33 -6.78 -12.52
C THR A 118 -5.18 -7.32 -11.38
N ALA A 119 -4.84 -7.00 -10.12
CA ALA A 119 -5.52 -7.58 -8.97
C ALA A 119 -5.37 -6.75 -7.69
N ASN A 120 -6.32 -6.94 -6.77
CA ASN A 120 -6.27 -6.47 -5.39
C ASN A 120 -6.18 -7.68 -4.45
N THR A 121 -5.06 -7.83 -3.76
CA THR A 121 -4.82 -8.94 -2.83
C THR A 121 -4.89 -8.46 -1.39
N PRO A 122 -5.82 -8.96 -0.56
CA PRO A 122 -5.86 -8.63 0.87
C PRO A 122 -4.60 -9.11 1.58
N LEU A 123 -4.02 -8.25 2.41
CA LEU A 123 -2.92 -8.59 3.31
C LEU A 123 -3.42 -8.62 4.76
N SER A 124 -2.91 -9.58 5.54
CA SER A 124 -3.15 -9.57 6.99
C SER A 124 -2.51 -8.34 7.65
N PRO A 125 -2.88 -7.99 8.89
CA PRO A 125 -2.21 -6.90 9.62
C PRO A 125 -0.69 -7.08 9.68
N GLU A 126 -0.21 -8.29 9.96
CA GLU A 126 1.22 -8.60 10.03
C GLU A 126 1.90 -8.43 8.66
N GLN A 127 1.30 -8.97 7.60
CA GLN A 127 1.81 -8.81 6.23
C GLN A 127 1.83 -7.35 5.80
N THR A 128 0.82 -6.57 6.21
CA THR A 128 0.73 -5.13 5.95
C THR A 128 1.89 -4.38 6.59
N GLU A 129 2.21 -4.66 7.85
CA GLU A 129 3.33 -4.01 8.53
C GLU A 129 4.69 -4.44 7.96
N VAL A 130 4.85 -5.72 7.61
CA VAL A 130 6.06 -6.22 6.93
C VAL A 130 6.22 -5.57 5.55
N PHE A 131 5.13 -5.43 4.76
CA PHE A 131 5.17 -4.72 3.48
C PHE A 131 5.65 -3.27 3.65
N ARG A 132 5.10 -2.58 4.63
CA ARG A 132 5.47 -1.19 4.93
C ARG A 132 6.93 -1.04 5.34
N LEU A 133 7.49 -2.02 6.09
CA LEU A 133 8.92 -2.06 6.42
C LEU A 133 9.76 -2.21 5.15
N LEU A 134 9.46 -3.19 4.30
CA LEU A 134 10.18 -3.48 3.07
C LEU A 134 10.11 -2.33 2.07
N ALA A 135 8.95 -1.67 1.95
CA ALA A 135 8.74 -0.50 1.12
C ALA A 135 9.39 0.79 1.67
N GLY A 136 10.07 0.72 2.82
CA GLY A 136 10.73 1.88 3.43
C GLY A 136 9.78 2.98 3.87
N GLN A 137 8.51 2.67 4.07
CA GLN A 137 7.54 3.67 4.52
C GLN A 137 7.86 4.12 5.94
N GLY A 138 7.99 5.42 6.17
CA GLY A 138 8.32 6.01 7.47
C GLY A 138 7.25 5.79 8.55
N GLY A 139 7.60 6.13 9.80
CA GLY A 139 6.73 6.05 10.97
C GLY A 139 7.06 4.88 11.91
N THR A 140 6.57 5.00 13.15
CA THR A 140 6.70 3.93 14.15
C THR A 140 5.75 2.81 13.81
N ARG A 141 6.24 1.57 13.84
CA ARG A 141 5.48 0.35 13.53
C ARG A 141 5.43 -0.57 14.73
N GLN A 142 4.42 -1.41 14.75
CA GLN A 142 4.23 -2.42 15.78
C GLN A 142 4.10 -3.78 15.11
N LEU A 143 4.98 -4.71 15.46
CA LEU A 143 4.95 -6.08 14.96
C LEU A 143 4.66 -7.05 16.09
N TRP A 144 3.90 -8.08 15.79
CA TRP A 144 3.71 -9.23 16.68
C TRP A 144 4.71 -10.31 16.30
N LEU A 145 5.68 -10.58 17.19
CA LEU A 145 6.72 -11.59 16.99
C LEU A 145 6.74 -12.53 18.21
N GLU A 146 6.50 -13.81 18.00
CA GLU A 146 6.38 -14.82 19.06
C GLU A 146 5.42 -14.42 20.21
N GLY A 147 4.29 -13.78 19.85
CA GLY A 147 3.29 -13.33 20.82
C GLY A 147 3.66 -12.04 21.57
N GLU A 148 4.79 -11.44 21.26
CA GLU A 148 5.24 -10.19 21.86
C GLU A 148 5.13 -9.02 20.89
N ARG A 149 4.79 -7.84 21.39
CA ARG A 149 4.64 -6.62 20.58
C ARG A 149 5.96 -5.85 20.52
N ILE A 150 6.58 -5.86 19.35
CA ILE A 150 7.86 -5.19 19.09
C ILE A 150 7.63 -3.89 18.33
N GLY A 151 8.04 -2.78 18.94
CA GLY A 151 7.99 -1.46 18.30
C GLY A 151 9.24 -1.15 17.50
N ILE A 152 9.09 -0.79 16.24
CA ILE A 152 10.16 -0.31 15.35
C ILE A 152 9.94 1.17 15.06
N ARG A 153 10.88 2.00 15.45
CA ARG A 153 10.86 3.45 15.19
C ARG A 153 11.28 3.78 13.76
N ARG A 154 12.29 3.08 13.27
CA ARG A 154 12.88 3.28 11.94
C ARG A 154 13.43 1.96 11.42
N CYS A 155 13.28 1.71 10.15
CA CYS A 155 13.92 0.60 9.46
C CYS A 155 14.60 1.12 8.19
N THR A 156 15.84 0.68 7.96
CA THR A 156 16.55 0.93 6.70
C THR A 156 16.70 -0.40 5.97
N VAL A 157 16.25 -0.43 4.73
CA VAL A 157 16.30 -1.63 3.88
C VAL A 157 17.44 -1.47 2.87
N SER A 158 18.41 -2.36 2.96
CA SER A 158 19.54 -2.45 2.02
C SER A 158 19.38 -3.70 1.15
N VAL A 159 19.60 -3.55 -0.16
CA VAL A 159 19.43 -4.64 -1.13
C VAL A 159 20.73 -4.83 -1.90
N THR A 160 21.20 -6.07 -1.95
CA THR A 160 22.37 -6.47 -2.75
C THR A 160 21.94 -7.53 -3.76
N LEU A 161 22.17 -7.24 -5.06
CA LEU A 161 21.85 -8.14 -6.17
C LEU A 161 23.07 -9.00 -6.52
N GLN A 162 22.89 -10.32 -6.51
CA GLN A 162 23.92 -11.31 -6.85
C GLN A 162 23.33 -12.33 -7.82
N LYS A 163 23.55 -12.15 -9.12
CA LYS A 163 23.00 -13.05 -10.18
C LYS A 163 21.53 -13.41 -9.92
N ALA A 164 21.25 -14.64 -9.47
CA ALA A 164 19.90 -15.13 -9.16
C ALA A 164 19.50 -14.99 -7.67
N GLN A 165 20.36 -14.42 -6.84
CA GLN A 165 20.13 -14.25 -5.40
C GLN A 165 19.97 -12.78 -5.05
N VAL A 166 19.01 -12.46 -4.18
CA VAL A 166 18.78 -11.14 -3.63
C VAL A 166 18.96 -11.18 -2.13
N LEU A 167 19.96 -10.44 -1.65
CA LEU A 167 20.20 -10.28 -0.22
C LEU A 167 19.48 -9.00 0.24
N VAL A 168 18.61 -9.15 1.22
CA VAL A 168 17.84 -8.05 1.83
C VAL A 168 18.25 -7.93 3.29
N ARG A 169 18.78 -6.78 3.67
CA ARG A 169 19.14 -6.48 5.04
C ARG A 169 18.25 -5.38 5.59
N LEU A 170 17.63 -5.64 6.73
CA LEU A 170 16.84 -4.71 7.49
C LEU A 170 17.63 -4.29 8.74
N ASP A 171 18.02 -3.02 8.80
CA ASP A 171 18.63 -2.41 9.99
C ASP A 171 17.54 -1.62 10.73
N CYS A 172 17.03 -2.17 11.82
CA CYS A 172 15.89 -1.68 12.57
C CYS A 172 16.32 -0.95 13.84
N GLN A 173 15.76 0.23 14.07
CA GLN A 173 15.83 0.94 15.34
C GLN A 173 14.56 0.66 16.13
N ARG A 174 14.73 0.19 17.33
CA ARG A 174 13.65 -0.08 18.27
C ARG A 174 12.94 1.21 18.69
N ALA A 175 11.62 1.17 18.89
CA ALA A 175 10.88 2.26 19.51
C ALA A 175 11.20 2.34 21.01
N ALA A 176 11.06 3.55 21.59
CA ALA A 176 11.21 3.73 23.04
C ALA A 176 10.26 2.78 23.79
N HIS A 177 10.76 2.20 24.89
CA HIS A 177 10.02 1.24 25.75
C HIS A 177 9.62 -0.08 25.10
N SER A 178 10.03 -0.35 23.86
CA SER A 178 9.86 -1.68 23.26
C SER A 178 10.95 -2.64 23.77
N PRO A 179 10.66 -3.93 23.99
CA PRO A 179 11.68 -4.91 24.33
C PRO A 179 12.69 -5.06 23.18
N LEU A 180 13.91 -5.53 23.52
CA LEU A 180 14.89 -5.88 22.51
C LEU A 180 14.50 -7.26 21.93
N PRO A 181 14.31 -7.38 20.61
CA PRO A 181 13.93 -8.64 20.01
C PRO A 181 15.01 -9.73 20.22
N THR A 182 14.57 -10.91 20.57
CA THR A 182 15.40 -12.11 20.64
C THR A 182 15.89 -12.51 19.24
N GLN A 183 16.88 -13.39 19.18
CA GLN A 183 17.35 -13.94 17.90
C GLN A 183 16.23 -14.70 17.18
N ALA A 184 15.37 -15.42 17.90
CA ALA A 184 14.23 -16.14 17.32
C ALA A 184 13.22 -15.17 16.70
N GLN A 185 12.88 -14.08 17.37
CA GLN A 185 12.00 -13.03 16.85
C GLN A 185 12.58 -12.34 15.60
N GLN A 186 13.89 -12.09 15.56
CA GLN A 186 14.57 -11.56 14.37
C GLN A 186 14.51 -12.56 13.19
N GLN A 187 14.71 -13.84 13.46
CA GLN A 187 14.57 -14.90 12.45
C GLN A 187 13.13 -15.03 11.94
N GLN A 188 12.14 -14.94 12.84
CA GLN A 188 10.74 -14.93 12.46
C GLN A 188 10.42 -13.76 11.53
N LEU A 189 10.86 -12.55 11.85
CA LEU A 189 10.67 -11.37 10.98
C LEU A 189 11.38 -11.56 9.63
N ALA A 190 12.58 -12.08 9.61
CA ALA A 190 13.30 -12.38 8.36
C ALA A 190 12.53 -13.39 7.49
N ALA A 191 11.96 -14.43 8.11
CA ALA A 191 11.13 -15.42 7.40
C ALA A 191 9.85 -14.79 6.86
N GLN A 192 9.16 -13.94 7.63
CA GLN A 192 7.97 -13.20 7.18
C GLN A 192 8.28 -12.27 5.99
N CYS A 193 9.41 -11.54 6.05
CA CYS A 193 9.87 -10.70 4.94
C CYS A 193 10.13 -11.54 3.68
N THR A 194 10.82 -12.67 3.81
CA THR A 194 11.11 -13.57 2.70
C THR A 194 9.83 -14.12 2.07
N ALA A 195 8.89 -14.61 2.88
CA ALA A 195 7.62 -15.14 2.42
C ALA A 195 6.78 -14.08 1.68
N LEU A 196 6.74 -12.85 2.21
CA LEU A 196 6.02 -11.76 1.58
C LEU A 196 6.66 -11.34 0.25
N LEU A 197 8.00 -11.24 0.18
CA LEU A 197 8.71 -10.94 -1.07
C LEU A 197 8.46 -11.99 -2.15
N GLN A 198 8.46 -13.28 -1.79
CA GLN A 198 8.13 -14.37 -2.70
C GLN A 198 6.69 -14.26 -3.21
N SER A 199 5.73 -14.04 -2.30
CA SER A 199 4.32 -13.88 -2.64
C SER A 199 4.08 -12.68 -3.56
N CYS A 200 4.69 -11.53 -3.26
CA CYS A 200 4.60 -10.34 -4.10
C CYS A 200 5.20 -10.58 -5.48
N TRP A 201 6.37 -11.21 -5.57
CA TRP A 201 7.01 -11.54 -6.84
C TRP A 201 6.14 -12.43 -7.72
N GLN A 202 5.51 -13.46 -7.14
CA GLN A 202 4.58 -14.35 -7.85
C GLN A 202 3.35 -13.62 -8.40
N GLN A 203 2.99 -12.48 -7.80
CA GLN A 203 1.92 -11.60 -8.24
C GLN A 203 2.40 -10.50 -9.20
N GLY A 204 3.64 -10.55 -9.66
CA GLY A 204 4.22 -9.54 -10.56
C GLY A 204 4.62 -8.23 -9.86
N VAL A 205 4.80 -8.26 -8.53
CA VAL A 205 5.09 -7.06 -7.71
C VAL A 205 6.55 -7.02 -7.29
N ASP A 206 7.26 -6.00 -7.72
CA ASP A 206 8.64 -5.69 -7.31
C ASP A 206 8.65 -4.67 -6.14
N VAL A 207 8.42 -5.15 -4.92
CA VAL A 207 8.36 -4.31 -3.70
C VAL A 207 9.64 -3.54 -3.45
N LEU A 208 10.79 -4.09 -3.85
CA LEU A 208 12.11 -3.52 -3.57
C LEU A 208 12.69 -2.73 -4.77
N HIS A 209 11.90 -2.56 -5.84
CA HIS A 209 12.32 -1.90 -7.08
C HIS A 209 13.63 -2.50 -7.66
N LEU A 210 13.74 -3.84 -7.67
CA LEU A 210 14.94 -4.55 -8.13
C LEU A 210 15.25 -4.25 -9.58
N GLN A 211 14.21 -4.18 -10.43
CA GLN A 211 14.35 -3.84 -11.84
C GLN A 211 15.01 -2.46 -12.02
N ALA A 212 14.54 -1.45 -11.27
CA ALA A 212 15.12 -0.11 -11.33
C ALA A 212 16.54 -0.08 -10.76
N ARG A 213 16.81 -0.81 -9.66
CA ARG A 213 18.15 -0.92 -9.06
C ARG A 213 19.14 -1.58 -9.99
N GLU A 214 18.73 -2.65 -10.68
CA GLU A 214 19.59 -3.33 -11.66
C GLU A 214 19.82 -2.45 -12.89
N ALA A 215 18.81 -1.74 -13.40
CA ALA A 215 18.95 -0.81 -14.50
C ALA A 215 19.96 0.31 -14.20
N LEU A 216 19.94 0.85 -12.99
CA LEU A 216 20.93 1.85 -12.54
C LEU A 216 22.35 1.30 -12.44
N ARG A 217 22.50 0.00 -12.13
CA ARG A 217 23.81 -0.65 -11.95
C ARG A 217 24.42 -1.14 -13.26
N SER A 218 23.61 -1.74 -14.13
CA SER A 218 24.08 -2.46 -15.33
C SER A 218 23.57 -1.89 -16.65
N GLY A 219 22.72 -0.85 -16.60
CA GLY A 219 22.03 -0.29 -17.75
C GLY A 219 20.83 -1.12 -18.24
N SER A 220 20.54 -2.26 -17.61
CA SER A 220 19.39 -3.11 -17.95
C SER A 220 18.78 -3.75 -16.71
N GLY A 221 17.48 -3.54 -16.50
CA GLY A 221 16.70 -4.16 -15.42
C GLY A 221 16.06 -5.51 -15.81
N ALA A 222 16.39 -6.07 -16.97
CA ALA A 222 15.71 -7.24 -17.53
C ALA A 222 15.79 -8.51 -16.67
N SER A 223 16.83 -8.65 -15.84
CA SER A 223 17.05 -9.83 -14.98
C SER A 223 16.11 -9.88 -13.77
N PHE A 224 15.44 -8.78 -13.42
CA PHE A 224 14.60 -8.65 -12.25
C PHE A 224 13.18 -8.14 -12.57
N ASP A 225 12.63 -8.52 -13.70
CA ASP A 225 11.24 -8.24 -14.07
C ASP A 225 10.34 -9.37 -13.51
N PRO A 226 9.49 -9.13 -12.49
CA PRO A 226 8.69 -10.17 -11.87
C PRO A 226 7.64 -10.77 -12.82
N THR A 227 7.31 -10.08 -13.91
CA THR A 227 6.36 -10.59 -14.91
C THR A 227 7.00 -11.54 -15.93
N LYS A 228 8.34 -11.57 -16.03
CA LYS A 228 9.09 -12.32 -17.03
C LYS A 228 10.09 -13.31 -16.45
N ASN A 229 10.57 -13.06 -15.24
CA ASN A 229 11.65 -13.82 -14.65
C ASN A 229 11.17 -14.70 -13.50
N ALA A 230 11.82 -15.85 -13.32
CA ALA A 230 11.60 -16.70 -12.16
C ALA A 230 11.86 -15.95 -10.86
N CYS A 231 11.19 -16.38 -9.79
CA CYS A 231 11.41 -15.81 -8.48
C CYS A 231 12.87 -15.96 -8.06
N PRO A 232 13.56 -14.88 -7.68
CA PRO A 232 14.95 -14.96 -7.23
C PRO A 232 15.04 -15.70 -5.90
N GLN A 233 16.23 -16.17 -5.57
CA GLN A 233 16.53 -16.71 -4.25
C GLN A 233 16.65 -15.57 -3.25
N TRP A 234 15.67 -15.46 -2.35
CA TRP A 234 15.68 -14.44 -1.32
C TRP A 234 16.48 -14.89 -0.09
N ARG A 235 17.31 -14.00 0.40
CA ARG A 235 17.93 -14.11 1.71
C ARG A 235 17.70 -12.83 2.48
N THR A 236 17.02 -12.91 3.61
CA THR A 236 16.69 -11.76 4.44
C THR A 236 17.40 -11.87 5.78
N ASP A 237 18.13 -10.82 6.14
CA ASP A 237 18.79 -10.67 7.44
C ASP A 237 18.18 -9.45 8.16
N VAL A 238 17.83 -9.61 9.44
CA VAL A 238 17.24 -8.55 10.27
C VAL A 238 18.16 -8.28 11.45
N HIS A 239 18.50 -7.01 11.63
CA HIS A 239 19.36 -6.55 12.72
C HIS A 239 18.66 -5.43 13.50
N PHE A 240 18.66 -5.54 14.82
CA PHE A 240 18.22 -4.47 15.70
C PHE A 240 19.40 -3.74 16.30
N MET A 241 19.50 -2.45 16.04
CA MET A 241 20.55 -1.62 16.58
C MET A 241 20.24 -1.27 18.05
N LEU A 242 21.25 -1.41 18.90
CA LEU A 242 21.22 -0.99 20.29
C LEU A 242 21.53 0.53 20.33
N TYR A 243 20.51 1.34 20.57
CA TYR A 243 20.68 2.77 20.90
C TYR A 243 19.83 3.13 22.11
#